data_0283be66ee8d4de7f2232089d4bf969a
#
_entry.id   0283be66ee8d4de7f2232089d4bf969a
#
_cell.length_a   1.000
_cell.length_b   1.000
_cell.length_c   1.000
_cell.angle_alpha   90.00
_cell.angle_beta   90.00
_cell.angle_gamma   90.00
#
_symmetry.space_group_name_H-M   'P 1'
#
loop_
_entity.id
_entity.type
_entity.pdbx_description
1 polymer ?
#
loop_
_entity_poly.entity_id
_entity_poly.type
_entity_poly.pdbx_seq_one_letter_code
_entity_poly.pdbx_strand_id
1 'polypeptide(L)'
;MHPPPLAPIGQRQVHLDFHTSEHLENIADAFSKEGFQAALKIGNIDTINMFAKCHHSWSYYPADVGRMHPNLNFDLLGAQLEACAEIGIKTQIYYTFGWSANDAQDHPDWCVRDHEGNFVTN
;
A
#
# COMPACT_ATOMS: atom_id res chain seq x y z
N MET A 1 -25.40 -18.39 -6.31
CA MET A 1 -24.22 -18.73 -5.50
C MET A 1 -23.97 -17.57 -4.56
N HIS A 2 -24.12 -17.74 -3.26
CA HIS A 2 -23.79 -16.69 -2.31
C HIS A 2 -22.25 -16.60 -2.20
N PRO A 3 -21.67 -15.40 -2.15
CA PRO A 3 -20.24 -15.28 -1.86
C PRO A 3 -19.95 -15.90 -0.49
N PRO A 4 -18.77 -16.51 -0.30
CA PRO A 4 -18.40 -17.02 1.02
C PRO A 4 -18.47 -15.90 2.06
N PRO A 5 -18.82 -16.21 3.32
CA PRO A 5 -18.83 -15.20 4.35
C PRO A 5 -17.45 -14.58 4.48
N LEU A 6 -17.41 -13.25 4.56
CA LEU A 6 -16.16 -12.53 4.78
C LEU A 6 -15.52 -13.02 6.09
N ALA A 7 -14.21 -13.24 6.04
CA ALA A 7 -13.47 -13.57 7.25
C ALA A 7 -13.66 -12.45 8.29
N PRO A 8 -13.88 -12.77 9.57
CA PRO A 8 -14.07 -11.73 10.59
C PRO A 8 -12.84 -10.84 10.65
N ILE A 9 -13.07 -9.53 10.73
CA ILE A 9 -12.03 -8.52 10.91
C ILE A 9 -11.33 -8.77 12.25
N GLY A 10 -10.02 -8.57 12.31
CA GLY A 10 -9.27 -8.66 13.56
C GLY A 10 -9.58 -7.48 14.50
N GLN A 11 -9.19 -7.62 15.75
CA GLN A 11 -9.44 -6.61 16.79
C GLN A 11 -8.21 -5.75 17.11
N ARG A 12 -7.00 -6.28 16.87
CA ARG A 12 -5.73 -5.59 17.08
C ARG A 12 -5.12 -5.26 15.74
N GLN A 13 -5.63 -4.17 15.16
CA GLN A 13 -5.27 -3.74 13.81
C GLN A 13 -4.21 -2.67 13.85
N VAL A 14 -3.30 -2.69 12.89
CA VAL A 14 -2.34 -1.62 12.64
C VAL A 14 -2.41 -1.17 11.18
N HIS A 15 -2.39 0.14 10.99
CA HIS A 15 -2.19 0.78 9.69
C HIS A 15 -0.77 1.35 9.68
N LEU A 16 0.10 0.78 8.88
CA LEU A 16 1.45 1.29 8.68
C LEU A 16 1.43 2.22 7.48
N ASP A 17 1.37 3.50 7.78
CA ASP A 17 1.41 4.54 6.77
C ASP A 17 2.75 4.53 6.03
N PHE A 18 2.72 4.38 4.71
CA PHE A 18 3.94 4.19 3.90
C PHE A 18 3.83 4.98 2.60
N HIS A 19 4.19 6.25 2.68
CA HIS A 19 4.22 7.17 1.55
C HIS A 19 5.66 7.56 1.24
N THR A 20 6.12 7.18 0.05
CA THR A 20 7.50 7.44 -0.38
C THR A 20 7.51 8.14 -1.72
N SER A 21 8.28 9.24 -1.82
CA SER A 21 8.53 9.90 -3.08
C SER A 21 9.69 9.24 -3.82
N GLU A 22 9.79 9.50 -5.10
CA GLU A 22 10.88 9.04 -5.98
C GLU A 22 12.28 9.49 -5.55
N HIS A 23 12.35 10.51 -4.69
CA HIS A 23 13.63 11.05 -4.18
C HIS A 23 14.18 10.25 -2.98
N LEU A 24 13.37 9.36 -2.40
CA LEU A 24 13.83 8.47 -1.34
C LEU A 24 14.52 7.27 -1.96
N GLU A 25 15.75 7.06 -1.54
CA GLU A 25 16.54 5.90 -1.92
C GLU A 25 16.33 4.73 -0.93
N ASN A 26 16.78 3.55 -1.30
CA ASN A 26 16.85 2.38 -0.42
C ASN A 26 15.50 2.00 0.20
N ILE A 27 14.43 2.04 -0.60
CA ILE A 27 13.09 1.69 -0.12
C ILE A 27 13.06 0.24 0.33
N ALA A 28 12.74 0.06 1.61
CA ALA A 28 12.62 -1.24 2.28
C ALA A 28 13.89 -2.12 2.25
N ASP A 29 15.09 -1.57 2.08
CA ASP A 29 16.35 -2.32 2.04
C ASP A 29 16.61 -3.15 3.32
N ALA A 30 16.09 -2.69 4.45
CA ALA A 30 16.19 -3.41 5.72
C ALA A 30 15.04 -4.41 5.95
N PHE A 31 14.14 -4.61 4.98
CA PHE A 31 13.06 -5.58 5.12
C PHE A 31 13.61 -7.00 5.26
N SER A 32 13.16 -7.69 6.30
CA SER A 32 13.32 -9.13 6.42
C SER A 32 12.01 -9.75 6.87
N LYS A 33 11.65 -10.89 6.29
CA LYS A 33 10.42 -11.61 6.62
C LYS A 33 10.36 -11.93 8.11
N GLU A 34 11.45 -12.45 8.64
CA GLU A 34 11.57 -12.84 10.05
C GLU A 34 11.44 -11.64 10.99
N GLY A 35 12.09 -10.51 10.67
CA GLY A 35 12.00 -9.28 11.44
C GLY A 35 10.60 -8.69 11.42
N PHE A 36 9.96 -8.69 10.27
CA PHE A 36 8.59 -8.22 10.10
C PHE A 36 7.60 -9.09 10.90
N GLN A 37 7.69 -10.42 10.78
CA GLN A 37 6.89 -11.36 11.55
C GLN A 37 7.11 -11.21 13.07
N ALA A 38 8.36 -11.04 13.50
CA ALA A 38 8.69 -10.84 14.91
C ALA A 38 8.06 -9.56 15.47
N ALA A 39 8.13 -8.45 14.75
CA ALA A 39 7.51 -7.18 15.14
C ALA A 39 5.99 -7.30 15.29
N LEU A 40 5.31 -7.95 14.35
CA LEU A 40 3.88 -8.18 14.41
C LEU A 40 3.47 -9.07 15.59
N LYS A 41 4.25 -10.10 15.90
CA LYS A 41 4.04 -10.98 17.06
C LYS A 41 4.24 -10.24 18.39
N ILE A 42 5.33 -9.46 18.51
CA ILE A 42 5.61 -8.65 19.71
C ILE A 42 4.49 -7.62 19.93
N GLY A 43 4.00 -6.98 18.85
CA GLY A 43 2.88 -6.05 18.90
C GLY A 43 1.52 -6.72 19.14
N ASN A 44 1.47 -8.05 19.19
CA ASN A 44 0.23 -8.83 19.31
C ASN A 44 -0.83 -8.43 18.26
N ILE A 45 -0.37 -8.16 17.04
CA ILE A 45 -1.19 -7.72 15.91
C ILE A 45 -1.89 -8.92 15.29
N ASP A 46 -3.15 -8.80 14.96
CA ASP A 46 -3.93 -9.82 14.25
C ASP A 46 -4.40 -9.39 12.86
N THR A 47 -4.29 -8.10 12.56
CA THR A 47 -4.64 -7.53 11.24
C THR A 47 -3.72 -6.37 10.92
N ILE A 48 -3.24 -6.32 9.70
CA ILE A 48 -2.42 -5.21 9.20
C ILE A 48 -2.98 -4.64 7.90
N ASN A 49 -2.97 -3.32 7.78
CA ASN A 49 -3.24 -2.61 6.53
C ASN A 49 -1.91 -2.22 5.89
N MET A 50 -1.64 -2.75 4.71
CA MET A 50 -0.41 -2.56 3.94
C MET A 50 -0.67 -1.73 2.69
N PHE A 51 0.37 -1.07 2.22
CA PHE A 51 0.28 -0.20 1.06
C PHE A 51 0.62 -0.94 -0.23
N ALA A 52 -0.34 -1.00 -1.15
CA ALA A 52 -0.09 -1.40 -2.53
C ALA A 52 0.36 -0.20 -3.38
N LYS A 53 -0.28 0.96 -3.19
CA LYS A 53 0.03 2.19 -3.91
C LYS A 53 -0.18 3.40 -3.02
N CYS A 54 0.83 4.26 -2.90
CA CYS A 54 0.78 5.47 -2.09
C CYS A 54 0.26 6.70 -2.86
N HIS A 55 0.08 7.84 -2.20
CA HIS A 55 -0.43 9.07 -2.83
C HIS A 55 0.55 9.70 -3.84
N HIS A 56 1.84 9.36 -3.81
CA HIS A 56 2.78 9.71 -4.88
C HIS A 56 2.55 8.91 -6.16
N SER A 57 1.62 7.94 -6.16
CA SER A 57 1.29 7.00 -7.24
C SER A 57 2.30 5.89 -7.47
N TRP A 58 3.23 5.67 -6.54
CA TRP A 58 4.15 4.56 -6.63
C TRP A 58 3.55 3.29 -6.06
N SER A 59 3.63 2.21 -6.82
CA SER A 59 3.26 0.86 -6.39
C SER A 59 4.44 0.18 -5.69
N TYR A 60 4.15 -0.63 -4.67
CA TYR A 60 5.15 -1.39 -3.93
C TYR A 60 5.18 -2.87 -4.34
N TYR A 61 4.81 -3.12 -5.58
CA TYR A 61 4.82 -4.42 -6.23
C TYR A 61 5.03 -4.22 -7.74
N PRO A 62 5.48 -5.24 -8.48
CA PRO A 62 5.53 -5.21 -9.94
C PRO A 62 4.12 -5.03 -10.51
N ALA A 63 3.84 -3.88 -11.10
CA ALA A 63 2.51 -3.53 -11.62
C ALA A 63 2.53 -3.47 -13.14
N ASP A 64 1.55 -4.11 -13.78
CA ASP A 64 1.34 -4.01 -15.24
C ASP A 64 0.72 -2.68 -15.64
N VAL A 65 -0.06 -2.08 -14.72
CA VAL A 65 -0.68 -0.76 -14.87
C VAL A 65 -0.22 0.13 -13.74
N GLY A 66 0.24 1.33 -14.06
CA GLY A 66 0.88 2.22 -13.12
C GLY A 66 2.39 2.02 -13.07
N ARG A 67 3.01 2.49 -12.00
CA ARG A 67 4.48 2.51 -11.90
C ARG A 67 4.92 1.96 -10.54
N MET A 68 5.82 0.97 -10.57
CA MET A 68 6.52 0.53 -9.37
C MET A 68 7.49 1.62 -8.91
N HIS A 69 7.69 1.75 -7.59
CA HIS A 69 8.63 2.74 -7.03
C HIS A 69 10.04 2.51 -7.62
N PRO A 70 10.70 3.57 -8.17
CA PRO A 70 11.96 3.41 -8.90
C PRO A 70 13.11 2.88 -8.05
N ASN A 71 13.08 3.12 -6.74
CA ASN A 71 14.11 2.71 -5.79
C ASN A 71 13.69 1.50 -4.93
N LEU A 72 12.69 0.74 -5.37
CA LEU A 72 12.29 -0.53 -4.77
C LEU A 72 12.69 -1.69 -5.68
N ASN A 73 13.51 -2.60 -5.18
CA ASN A 73 14.17 -3.63 -6.00
C ASN A 73 13.49 -5.00 -5.94
N PHE A 74 12.37 -5.12 -5.21
CA PHE A 74 11.65 -6.39 -5.05
C PHE A 74 10.16 -6.14 -4.81
N ASP A 75 9.35 -7.19 -4.88
CA ASP A 75 7.93 -7.15 -4.54
C ASP A 75 7.73 -7.07 -3.02
N LEU A 76 7.72 -5.84 -2.48
CA LEU A 76 7.53 -5.61 -1.05
C LEU A 76 6.15 -6.05 -0.59
N LEU A 77 5.11 -5.71 -1.35
CA LEU A 77 3.73 -6.08 -1.00
C LEU A 77 3.57 -7.59 -0.96
N GLY A 78 4.04 -8.30 -1.98
CA GLY A 78 4.00 -9.77 -2.03
C GLY A 78 4.75 -10.40 -0.86
N ALA A 79 5.95 -9.90 -0.54
CA ALA A 79 6.74 -10.39 0.59
C ALA A 79 6.05 -10.17 1.94
N GLN A 80 5.39 -9.03 2.14
CA GLN A 80 4.60 -8.74 3.35
C GLN A 80 3.36 -9.64 3.45
N LEU A 81 2.65 -9.87 2.33
CA LEU A 81 1.48 -10.76 2.27
C LEU A 81 1.87 -12.20 2.63
N GLU A 82 2.95 -12.71 2.05
CA GLU A 82 3.49 -14.04 2.37
C GLU A 82 3.86 -14.16 3.85
N ALA A 83 4.59 -13.17 4.37
CA ALA A 83 5.00 -13.14 5.77
C ALA A 83 3.80 -13.18 6.73
N CYS A 84 2.74 -12.44 6.42
CA CYS A 84 1.51 -12.43 7.21
C CYS A 84 0.75 -13.76 7.12
N ALA A 85 0.64 -14.32 5.92
CA ALA A 85 -0.07 -15.59 5.70
C ALA A 85 0.55 -16.75 6.49
N GLU A 86 1.90 -16.83 6.53
CA GLU A 86 2.62 -17.85 7.29
C GLU A 86 2.33 -17.86 8.80
N ILE A 87 2.01 -16.70 9.37
CA ILE A 87 1.74 -16.54 10.82
C ILE A 87 0.28 -16.24 11.14
N GLY A 88 -0.62 -16.38 10.15
CA GLY A 88 -2.07 -16.24 10.34
C GLY A 88 -2.56 -14.82 10.60
N ILE A 89 -1.80 -13.79 10.22
CA ILE A 89 -2.21 -12.39 10.32
C ILE A 89 -3.05 -12.02 9.10
N LYS A 90 -4.20 -11.39 9.36
CA LYS A 90 -5.09 -10.90 8.32
C LYS A 90 -4.51 -9.64 7.68
N THR A 91 -4.73 -9.50 6.37
CA THR A 91 -4.19 -8.40 5.60
C THR A 91 -5.29 -7.59 4.95
N GLN A 92 -5.16 -6.28 5.00
CA GLN A 92 -5.94 -5.31 4.27
C GLN A 92 -4.99 -4.52 3.36
N ILE A 93 -5.49 -4.04 2.25
CA ILE A 93 -4.67 -3.33 1.27
C ILE A 93 -5.15 -1.89 1.15
N TYR A 94 -4.23 -0.96 1.38
CA TYR A 94 -4.40 0.43 1.02
C TYR A 94 -3.98 0.65 -0.44
N TYR A 95 -4.87 1.27 -1.18
CA TYR A 95 -4.60 1.68 -2.55
C TYR A 95 -5.12 3.09 -2.73
N THR A 96 -4.24 4.04 -3.05
CA THR A 96 -4.67 5.42 -3.24
C THR A 96 -5.56 5.54 -4.47
N PHE A 97 -6.63 6.31 -4.34
CA PHE A 97 -7.57 6.56 -5.41
C PHE A 97 -7.83 8.06 -5.62
N GLY A 98 -8.09 8.79 -4.54
CA GLY A 98 -8.42 10.23 -4.61
C GLY A 98 -7.20 11.14 -4.69
N TRP A 99 -6.06 10.68 -4.19
CA TRP A 99 -4.78 11.41 -4.23
C TRP A 99 -3.74 10.55 -4.92
N SER A 100 -3.33 10.96 -6.12
CA SER A 100 -2.41 10.17 -6.94
C SER A 100 -1.61 11.12 -7.83
N ALA A 101 -0.43 11.52 -7.34
CA ALA A 101 0.35 12.60 -7.94
C ALA A 101 0.75 12.33 -9.40
N ASN A 102 1.34 11.16 -9.68
CA ASN A 102 1.75 10.81 -11.04
C ASN A 102 0.54 10.58 -11.97
N ASP A 103 -0.55 9.98 -11.45
CA ASP A 103 -1.74 9.78 -12.25
C ASP A 103 -2.40 11.11 -12.62
N ALA A 104 -2.37 12.10 -11.71
CA ALA A 104 -2.86 13.45 -11.98
C ALA A 104 -2.03 14.18 -13.05
N GLN A 105 -0.73 13.92 -13.11
CA GLN A 105 0.15 14.47 -14.14
C GLN A 105 -0.06 13.79 -15.50
N ASP A 106 -0.19 12.46 -15.50
CA ASP A 106 -0.37 11.67 -16.73
C ASP A 106 -1.78 11.81 -17.29
N HIS A 107 -2.78 12.03 -16.43
CA HIS A 107 -4.20 12.09 -16.73
C HIS A 107 -4.89 13.33 -16.11
N PRO A 108 -4.60 14.55 -16.58
CA PRO A 108 -5.19 15.77 -16.03
C PRO A 108 -6.73 15.81 -16.13
N ASP A 109 -7.30 15.05 -17.06
CA ASP A 109 -8.74 14.89 -17.24
C ASP A 109 -9.43 14.09 -16.12
N TRP A 110 -8.66 13.32 -15.33
CA TRP A 110 -9.15 12.60 -14.15
C TRP A 110 -9.18 13.46 -12.89
N CYS A 111 -8.51 14.60 -12.91
CA CYS A 111 -8.42 15.45 -11.73
C CYS A 111 -9.76 16.07 -11.34
N VAL A 112 -9.99 16.15 -10.03
CA VAL A 112 -11.16 16.83 -9.47
C VAL A 112 -11.09 18.32 -9.81
N ARG A 113 -12.23 18.88 -10.21
CA ARG A 113 -12.37 20.31 -10.51
C ARG A 113 -13.43 20.91 -9.60
N ASP A 114 -13.25 22.18 -9.29
CA ASP A 114 -14.25 22.98 -8.59
C ASP A 114 -15.40 23.38 -9.55
N HIS A 115 -16.37 24.11 -9.01
CA HIS A 115 -17.55 24.57 -9.79
C HIS A 115 -17.22 25.60 -10.87
N GLU A 116 -16.01 26.19 -10.83
CA GLU A 116 -15.51 27.11 -11.86
C GLU A 116 -14.64 26.41 -12.90
N GLY A 117 -14.37 25.10 -12.72
CA GLY A 117 -13.57 24.27 -13.62
C GLY A 117 -12.07 24.28 -13.33
N ASN A 118 -11.62 24.91 -12.24
CA ASN A 118 -10.21 24.91 -11.83
C ASN A 118 -9.83 23.58 -11.17
N PHE A 119 -8.57 23.20 -11.26
CA PHE A 119 -8.06 22.04 -10.51
C PHE A 119 -8.16 22.28 -9.00
N VAL A 120 -8.70 21.31 -8.30
CA VAL A 120 -8.63 21.29 -6.83
C VAL A 120 -7.23 20.83 -6.44
N THR A 121 -6.45 21.73 -5.84
CA THR A 121 -5.12 21.46 -5.27
C THR A 121 -5.20 21.55 -3.76
N ASN A 122 -4.46 20.66 -3.08
CA ASN A 122 -4.28 20.74 -1.62
C ASN A 122 -2.97 21.41 -1.29
#